data_0095c9f8e0a9fe1c55ffaf3f5541a21f
#
_entry.id   0095c9f8e0a9fe1c55ffaf3f5541a21f
#
_cell.length_a   1.000
_cell.length_b   1.000
_cell.length_c   1.000
_cell.angle_alpha   90.00
_cell.angle_beta   90.00
_cell.angle_gamma   90.00
#
_symmetry.space_group_name_H-M   'P 1'
#
loop_
_entity.id
_entity.type
_entity.pdbx_description
1 polymer ?
#
loop_
_entity_poly.entity_id
_entity_poly.type
_entity_poly.pdbx_seq_one_letter_code
_entity_poly.pdbx_strand_id
1 'polypeptide(L)'
;MQHYDILSKLQSSFDNALKTGDLLFFPSTVERHTEADVEYQIRLCPALQNKPALPTPHFDQKEKVKFDPFAPPYNANLLVGELTDEESKEEFIILLNKYAVIPRHFLLVTKEFKSQSSPLMPPELVQSYLLLVAAQKQGHKFFGFYNCKSPIGECLTLLPLRYLSIQVAITAEPVNSGEDGPPIELLARRTRLEHQDRPFSLTQLPYASHTYRFPSHLPTYAPEHLESLLADAFLQLLDLTISTIRHDPDYPTGSPSYNVILTLEHLHLIPRKLENYVLAESGDKLSVNALGYAGMLLVKSAEEFEVVKRETVGKILRGVGLASVHELQVEGTAQEAPLAGL
;
A
#
# COMPACT_ATOMS: atom_id res chain seq x y z
N MET A 1 19.85 16.44 1.36
CA MET A 1 20.31 16.53 2.77
C MET A 1 19.17 16.24 3.73
N GLN A 2 18.02 16.89 3.60
CA GLN A 2 16.84 16.72 4.48
C GLN A 2 16.38 15.25 4.68
N HIS A 3 16.23 14.46 3.60
CA HIS A 3 15.80 13.05 3.68
C HIS A 3 16.76 12.17 4.49
N TYR A 4 18.08 12.40 4.33
CA TYR A 4 19.10 11.67 5.08
C TYR A 4 19.01 11.97 6.58
N ASP A 5 18.86 13.24 6.95
CA ASP A 5 18.79 13.69 8.33
C ASP A 5 17.54 13.15 9.04
N ILE A 6 16.41 13.05 8.33
CA ILE A 6 15.18 12.45 8.84
C ILE A 6 15.39 10.97 9.14
N LEU A 7 15.90 10.22 8.15
CA LEU A 7 16.06 8.78 8.30
C LEU A 7 17.10 8.41 9.37
N SER A 8 18.14 9.24 9.57
CA SER A 8 19.13 9.03 10.64
C SER A 8 18.52 9.11 12.05
N LYS A 9 17.42 9.86 12.22
CA LYS A 9 16.70 10.01 13.49
C LYS A 9 15.62 8.93 13.70
N LEU A 10 15.23 8.22 12.61
CA LEU A 10 14.05 7.36 12.62
C LEU A 10 14.09 6.28 13.72
N GLN A 11 15.25 5.62 13.90
CA GLN A 11 15.40 4.58 14.93
C GLN A 11 15.25 5.16 16.33
N SER A 12 15.97 6.24 16.65
CA SER A 12 15.92 6.86 17.97
C SER A 12 14.54 7.45 18.28
N SER A 13 13.86 8.03 17.28
CA SER A 13 12.49 8.51 17.43
C SER A 13 11.51 7.37 17.70
N PHE A 14 11.65 6.25 16.97
CA PHE A 14 10.83 5.06 17.19
C PHE A 14 11.00 4.49 18.60
N ASP A 15 12.24 4.33 19.06
CA ASP A 15 12.55 3.81 20.40
C ASP A 15 12.04 4.74 21.51
N ASN A 16 12.17 6.06 21.31
CA ASN A 16 11.63 7.04 22.24
C ASN A 16 10.10 7.01 22.31
N ALA A 17 9.42 6.96 21.16
CA ALA A 17 7.96 6.91 21.11
C ALA A 17 7.39 5.63 21.73
N LEU A 18 8.08 4.50 21.61
CA LEU A 18 7.76 3.26 22.31
C LEU A 18 7.91 3.42 23.83
N LYS A 19 9.03 4.01 24.27
CA LYS A 19 9.33 4.21 25.69
C LYS A 19 8.33 5.14 26.37
N THR A 20 7.87 6.18 25.67
CA THR A 20 6.86 7.13 26.19
C THR A 20 5.43 6.60 26.10
N GLY A 21 5.19 5.52 25.35
CA GLY A 21 3.86 4.97 25.13
C GLY A 21 3.01 5.72 24.10
N ASP A 22 3.61 6.67 23.37
CA ASP A 22 2.94 7.40 22.31
C ASP A 22 2.78 6.55 21.04
N LEU A 23 3.67 5.57 20.85
CA LEU A 23 3.61 4.56 19.79
C LEU A 23 3.35 3.20 20.41
N LEU A 24 2.41 2.45 19.82
CA LEU A 24 2.12 1.07 20.16
C LEU A 24 2.66 0.17 19.04
N PHE A 25 3.59 -0.70 19.39
CA PHE A 25 4.11 -1.69 18.46
C PHE A 25 3.45 -3.04 18.69
N PHE A 26 2.90 -3.60 17.64
CA PHE A 26 2.24 -4.91 17.66
C PHE A 26 3.12 -5.94 16.95
N PRO A 27 3.89 -6.74 17.70
CA PRO A 27 4.75 -7.74 17.10
C PRO A 27 3.90 -8.78 16.38
N SER A 28 4.40 -9.25 15.25
CA SER A 28 3.76 -10.27 14.43
C SER A 28 4.72 -11.41 14.13
N THR A 29 4.21 -12.64 14.06
CA THR A 29 4.92 -13.76 13.46
C THR A 29 4.63 -13.80 11.96
N VAL A 30 5.67 -14.11 11.17
CA VAL A 30 5.56 -14.15 9.72
C VAL A 30 5.73 -15.58 9.26
N GLU A 31 4.78 -16.07 8.48
CA GLU A 31 4.89 -17.32 7.76
C GLU A 31 4.87 -17.05 6.25
N ARG A 32 5.69 -17.79 5.51
CA ARG A 32 5.72 -17.74 4.05
C ARG A 32 4.77 -18.78 3.49
N HIS A 33 4.01 -18.38 2.51
CA HIS A 33 3.05 -19.23 1.83
C HIS A 33 3.17 -19.04 0.32
N THR A 34 3.53 -20.11 -0.39
CA THR A 34 3.74 -20.06 -1.84
C THR A 34 2.49 -20.51 -2.57
N GLU A 35 1.99 -19.67 -3.48
CA GLU A 35 0.88 -19.95 -4.38
C GLU A 35 1.25 -19.50 -5.80
N ALA A 36 1.13 -20.37 -6.80
CA ALA A 36 1.35 -20.03 -8.20
C ALA A 36 2.67 -19.23 -8.43
N ASP A 37 3.78 -19.70 -7.87
CA ASP A 37 5.12 -19.08 -7.92
C ASP A 37 5.26 -17.71 -7.22
N VAL A 38 4.24 -17.26 -6.49
CA VAL A 38 4.30 -16.09 -5.63
C VAL A 38 4.48 -16.52 -4.18
N GLU A 39 5.54 -16.04 -3.54
CA GLU A 39 5.79 -16.27 -2.11
C GLU A 39 5.15 -15.14 -1.30
N TYR A 40 3.95 -15.37 -0.77
CA TYR A 40 3.26 -14.44 0.13
C TYR A 40 3.81 -14.51 1.56
N GLN A 41 3.67 -13.42 2.29
CA GLN A 41 3.94 -13.34 3.73
C GLN A 41 2.61 -13.18 4.46
N ILE A 42 2.22 -14.17 5.25
CA ILE A 42 1.06 -14.06 6.14
C ILE A 42 1.59 -13.68 7.52
N ARG A 43 1.13 -12.54 8.04
CA ARG A 43 1.57 -11.97 9.32
C ARG A 43 0.47 -12.15 10.36
N LEU A 44 0.72 -13.02 11.33
CA LEU A 44 -0.17 -13.21 12.47
C LEU A 44 0.16 -12.18 13.56
N CYS A 45 -0.78 -11.31 13.85
CA CYS A 45 -0.69 -10.26 14.86
C CYS A 45 -1.87 -10.34 15.84
N PRO A 46 -1.84 -11.18 16.89
CA PRO A 46 -2.95 -11.38 17.82
C PRO A 46 -3.39 -10.13 18.55
N ALA A 47 -2.47 -9.18 18.78
CA ALA A 47 -2.78 -7.93 19.44
C ALA A 47 -3.81 -7.06 18.68
N LEU A 48 -4.01 -7.30 17.38
CA LEU A 48 -5.03 -6.60 16.60
C LEU A 48 -6.46 -7.04 16.92
N GLN A 49 -6.67 -8.18 17.57
CA GLN A 49 -8.00 -8.58 18.08
C GLN A 49 -8.52 -7.60 19.13
N ASN A 50 -7.59 -7.08 19.96
CA ASN A 50 -7.87 -6.17 21.05
C ASN A 50 -7.55 -4.72 20.68
N LYS A 51 -7.51 -4.39 19.38
CA LYS A 51 -7.29 -3.02 18.94
C LYS A 51 -8.35 -2.14 19.63
N PRO A 52 -7.93 -1.14 20.45
CA PRO A 52 -8.88 -0.28 21.11
C PRO A 52 -9.83 0.28 20.06
N ALA A 53 -11.12 0.07 20.22
CA ALA A 53 -12.10 0.77 19.43
C ALA A 53 -11.79 2.26 19.64
N LEU A 54 -11.38 2.95 18.60
CA LEU A 54 -11.20 4.40 18.69
C LEU A 54 -12.53 4.97 19.19
N PRO A 55 -12.53 5.89 20.15
CA PRO A 55 -13.75 6.37 20.75
C PRO A 55 -14.71 6.79 19.65
N THR A 56 -15.81 6.09 19.55
CA THR A 56 -16.93 6.45 18.66
C THR A 56 -17.38 7.84 19.08
N PRO A 57 -17.40 8.82 18.20
CA PRO A 57 -17.95 10.12 18.53
C PRO A 57 -19.40 9.90 18.96
N HIS A 58 -19.74 10.31 20.18
CA HIS A 58 -21.15 10.35 20.60
C HIS A 58 -21.91 11.32 19.71
N PHE A 59 -22.97 10.86 19.08
CA PHE A 59 -23.76 11.61 18.08
C PHE A 59 -24.53 12.83 18.67
N ASP A 60 -24.54 13.01 20.00
CA ASP A 60 -25.38 13.99 20.71
C ASP A 60 -24.71 15.34 21.00
N GLN A 61 -23.51 15.62 20.51
CA GLN A 61 -22.91 16.94 20.67
C GLN A 61 -22.95 17.73 19.34
N LYS A 62 -23.85 18.71 19.30
CA LYS A 62 -23.83 19.82 18.34
C LYS A 62 -22.48 20.53 18.44
N GLU A 63 -21.80 20.69 17.31
CA GLU A 63 -20.47 21.28 17.16
C GLU A 63 -19.29 20.37 17.61
N LYS A 64 -19.03 19.31 16.87
CA LYS A 64 -17.75 18.62 16.93
C LYS A 64 -16.76 19.29 16.01
N VAL A 65 -15.77 19.97 16.62
CA VAL A 65 -14.49 20.19 15.96
C VAL A 65 -14.02 18.82 15.47
N LYS A 66 -13.98 18.62 14.16
CA LYS A 66 -13.52 17.36 13.58
C LYS A 66 -12.05 17.19 13.95
N PHE A 67 -11.77 16.32 14.93
CA PHE A 67 -10.41 16.02 15.34
C PHE A 67 -9.67 15.39 14.16
N ASP A 68 -8.62 16.05 13.74
CA ASP A 68 -7.75 15.60 12.68
C ASP A 68 -6.43 15.11 13.30
N PRO A 69 -6.12 13.82 13.25
CA PRO A 69 -4.92 13.27 13.87
C PRO A 69 -3.62 13.72 13.21
N PHE A 70 -3.71 14.32 12.01
CA PHE A 70 -2.58 14.80 11.22
C PHE A 70 -2.50 16.33 11.15
N ALA A 71 -3.40 17.05 11.87
CA ALA A 71 -3.32 18.49 12.01
C ALA A 71 -2.43 18.87 13.19
N PRO A 72 -1.75 20.02 13.12
CA PRO A 72 -1.02 20.55 14.27
C PRO A 72 -1.96 20.88 15.46
N PRO A 73 -1.49 20.80 16.71
CA PRO A 73 -0.11 20.47 17.10
C PRO A 73 0.19 18.97 17.01
N TYR A 74 1.32 18.62 16.38
CA TYR A 74 1.74 17.22 16.27
C TYR A 74 2.25 16.71 17.63
N ASN A 75 2.06 15.40 17.89
CA ASN A 75 2.71 14.77 19.04
C ASN A 75 4.24 14.78 18.81
N ALA A 76 4.97 15.42 19.71
CA ALA A 76 6.41 15.61 19.59
C ALA A 76 7.22 14.28 19.56
N ASN A 77 6.68 13.21 20.17
CA ASN A 77 7.33 11.89 20.17
C ASN A 77 7.03 11.09 18.90
N LEU A 78 5.99 11.45 18.11
CA LEU A 78 5.68 10.84 16.83
C LEU A 78 6.25 11.63 15.66
N LEU A 79 6.55 12.91 15.83
CA LEU A 79 7.13 13.77 14.79
C LEU A 79 8.61 13.42 14.60
N VAL A 80 8.97 12.97 13.40
CA VAL A 80 10.37 12.69 13.03
C VAL A 80 11.02 13.90 12.36
N GLY A 81 10.26 14.62 11.52
CA GLY A 81 10.74 15.80 10.82
C GLY A 81 9.76 16.35 9.81
N GLU A 82 10.21 17.41 9.16
CA GLU A 82 9.47 18.09 8.09
C GLU A 82 10.31 18.08 6.81
N LEU A 83 9.66 18.00 5.66
CA LEU A 83 10.27 18.12 4.33
C LEU A 83 9.59 19.25 3.58
N THR A 84 10.34 19.93 2.75
CA THR A 84 9.79 20.88 1.77
C THR A 84 10.27 20.46 0.39
N ASP A 85 9.35 20.31 -0.53
CA ASP A 85 9.66 20.11 -1.93
C ASP A 85 10.27 21.40 -2.49
N GLU A 86 11.45 21.31 -3.13
CA GLU A 86 12.17 22.49 -3.54
C GLU A 86 11.52 23.21 -4.74
N GLU A 87 10.80 22.46 -5.55
CA GLU A 87 10.16 22.97 -6.78
C GLU A 87 8.77 23.53 -6.52
N SER A 88 7.86 22.71 -5.99
CA SER A 88 6.48 23.10 -5.71
C SER A 88 6.30 23.93 -4.44
N LYS A 89 7.30 23.96 -3.53
CA LYS A 89 7.23 24.51 -2.18
C LYS A 89 6.21 23.83 -1.26
N GLU A 90 5.72 22.67 -1.67
CA GLU A 90 4.83 21.88 -0.85
C GLU A 90 5.56 21.36 0.39
N GLU A 91 4.89 21.43 1.54
CA GLU A 91 5.45 21.00 2.83
C GLU A 91 4.86 19.64 3.24
N PHE A 92 5.72 18.77 3.75
CA PHE A 92 5.37 17.43 4.22
C PHE A 92 5.83 17.21 5.66
N ILE A 93 5.09 16.41 6.38
CA ILE A 93 5.38 16.01 7.76
C ILE A 93 5.66 14.50 7.76
N ILE A 94 6.73 14.11 8.46
CA ILE A 94 7.07 12.72 8.71
C ILE A 94 6.64 12.35 10.13
N LEU A 95 5.66 11.46 10.23
CA LEU A 95 5.13 10.97 11.50
C LEU A 95 5.33 9.47 11.62
N LEU A 96 5.76 9.00 12.80
CA LEU A 96 5.72 7.57 13.11
C LEU A 96 4.27 7.07 13.10
N ASN A 97 4.05 5.88 12.58
CA ASN A 97 2.74 5.26 12.67
C ASN A 97 2.48 4.83 14.13
N LYS A 98 1.50 5.48 14.78
CA LYS A 98 1.13 5.22 16.17
C LYS A 98 0.82 3.76 16.46
N TYR A 99 0.25 3.04 15.49
CA TYR A 99 -0.15 1.63 15.60
C TYR A 99 0.69 0.78 14.65
N ALA A 100 1.99 0.71 14.94
CA ALA A 100 2.96 0.06 14.07
C ALA A 100 2.88 -1.47 14.22
N VAL A 101 2.73 -2.19 13.11
CA VAL A 101 2.85 -3.66 13.00
C VAL A 101 4.20 -4.07 12.41
N ILE A 102 4.92 -3.09 11.88
CA ILE A 102 6.29 -3.23 11.34
C ILE A 102 7.16 -2.17 12.02
N PRO A 103 8.39 -2.50 12.46
CA PRO A 103 9.28 -1.54 13.08
C PRO A 103 9.55 -0.34 12.16
N ARG A 104 9.70 0.84 12.74
CA ARG A 104 10.05 2.08 12.01
C ARG A 104 9.08 2.45 10.89
N HIS A 105 7.84 2.00 10.98
CA HIS A 105 6.77 2.39 10.06
C HIS A 105 6.42 3.87 10.28
N PHE A 106 6.54 4.66 9.25
CA PHE A 106 6.21 6.08 9.28
C PHE A 106 5.30 6.50 8.12
N LEU A 107 4.74 7.68 8.24
CA LEU A 107 3.83 8.30 7.30
C LEU A 107 4.49 9.55 6.73
N LEU A 108 4.44 9.73 5.43
CA LEU A 108 4.67 10.99 4.74
C LEU A 108 3.30 11.65 4.52
N VAL A 109 3.06 12.75 5.19
CA VAL A 109 1.75 13.44 5.21
C VAL A 109 1.93 14.84 4.64
N THR A 110 1.03 15.28 3.77
CA THR A 110 1.01 16.68 3.32
C THR A 110 0.63 17.58 4.50
N LYS A 111 1.31 18.70 4.69
CA LYS A 111 1.02 19.65 5.77
C LYS A 111 -0.34 20.31 5.57
N GLU A 112 -0.68 20.64 4.33
CA GLU A 112 -2.01 21.06 3.95
C GLU A 112 -2.92 19.86 3.73
N PHE A 113 -4.20 20.04 4.08
CA PHE A 113 -5.20 19.00 3.93
C PHE A 113 -5.39 18.60 2.46
N LYS A 114 -5.18 17.32 2.14
CA LYS A 114 -5.56 16.69 0.88
C LYS A 114 -6.39 15.42 1.15
N SER A 115 -7.43 15.21 0.38
CA SER A 115 -8.28 14.02 0.52
C SER A 115 -7.55 12.75 0.07
N GLN A 116 -7.72 11.64 0.79
CA GLN A 116 -7.25 10.31 0.32
C GLN A 116 -7.96 9.78 -0.94
N SER A 117 -9.03 10.43 -1.37
CA SER A 117 -9.66 10.13 -2.65
C SER A 117 -9.01 10.87 -3.83
N SER A 118 -8.06 11.77 -3.55
CA SER A 118 -7.29 12.44 -4.60
C SER A 118 -6.16 11.53 -5.11
N PRO A 119 -5.84 11.61 -6.41
CA PRO A 119 -4.64 10.93 -6.92
C PRO A 119 -3.38 11.53 -6.29
N LEU A 120 -2.31 10.74 -6.28
CA LEU A 120 -0.99 11.26 -5.91
C LEU A 120 -0.52 12.28 -6.94
N MET A 121 0.03 13.37 -6.46
CA MET A 121 0.62 14.41 -7.29
C MET A 121 2.14 14.22 -7.39
N PRO A 122 2.82 14.85 -8.36
CA PRO A 122 4.25 14.69 -8.55
C PRO A 122 5.09 14.93 -7.28
N PRO A 123 4.84 15.97 -6.45
CA PRO A 123 5.63 16.19 -5.23
C PRO A 123 5.56 15.02 -4.24
N GLU A 124 4.40 14.39 -4.05
CA GLU A 124 4.26 13.23 -3.15
C GLU A 124 5.06 12.03 -3.67
N LEU A 125 5.04 11.81 -4.98
CA LEU A 125 5.80 10.72 -5.61
C LEU A 125 7.31 10.96 -5.49
N VAL A 126 7.76 12.18 -5.79
CA VAL A 126 9.17 12.58 -5.72
C VAL A 126 9.69 12.44 -4.29
N GLN A 127 9.00 13.04 -3.30
CA GLN A 127 9.44 12.99 -1.91
C GLN A 127 9.46 11.56 -1.36
N SER A 128 8.47 10.74 -1.73
CA SER A 128 8.47 9.32 -1.39
C SER A 128 9.66 8.57 -1.99
N TYR A 129 9.93 8.78 -3.29
CA TYR A 129 11.04 8.13 -3.97
C TYR A 129 12.41 8.56 -3.39
N LEU A 130 12.59 9.84 -3.11
CA LEU A 130 13.83 10.36 -2.51
C LEU A 130 14.06 9.82 -1.08
N LEU A 131 13.00 9.58 -0.31
CA LEU A 131 13.09 8.88 0.97
C LEU A 131 13.58 7.44 0.80
N LEU A 132 13.08 6.71 -0.22
CA LEU A 132 13.55 5.35 -0.52
C LEU A 132 15.02 5.34 -0.94
N VAL A 133 15.44 6.29 -1.78
CA VAL A 133 16.85 6.46 -2.19
C VAL A 133 17.75 6.76 -0.98
N ALA A 134 17.32 7.65 -0.10
CA ALA A 134 18.07 7.99 1.10
C ALA A 134 18.15 6.81 2.08
N ALA A 135 17.09 6.01 2.19
CA ALA A 135 17.05 4.81 3.00
C ALA A 135 18.04 3.76 2.48
N GLN A 136 18.05 3.51 1.17
CA GLN A 136 19.00 2.57 0.54
C GLN A 136 20.45 2.97 0.81
N LYS A 137 20.76 4.26 0.71
CA LYS A 137 22.12 4.79 1.01
C LYS A 137 22.54 4.59 2.47
N GLN A 138 21.58 4.42 3.38
CA GLN A 138 21.82 4.11 4.80
C GLN A 138 21.73 2.60 5.11
N GLY A 139 21.63 1.75 4.08
CA GLY A 139 21.50 0.30 4.22
C GLY A 139 20.11 -0.17 4.67
N HIS A 140 19.10 0.69 4.61
CA HIS A 140 17.72 0.34 4.90
C HIS A 140 16.95 0.00 3.63
N LYS A 141 16.07 -1.00 3.74
CA LYS A 141 15.22 -1.46 2.64
C LYS A 141 13.78 -1.07 2.93
N PHE A 142 13.31 -0.03 2.29
CA PHE A 142 11.96 0.51 2.43
C PHE A 142 11.20 0.36 1.13
N PHE A 143 9.89 0.32 1.24
CA PHE A 143 8.97 0.59 0.14
C PHE A 143 7.86 1.51 0.63
N GLY A 144 7.31 2.30 -0.26
CA GLY A 144 6.16 3.15 0.00
C GLY A 144 4.87 2.50 -0.47
N PHE A 145 3.76 2.81 0.19
CA PHE A 145 2.45 2.39 -0.28
C PHE A 145 1.38 3.43 0.05
N TYR A 146 0.36 3.49 -0.79
CA TYR A 146 -0.76 4.41 -0.66
C TYR A 146 -2.08 3.69 -0.91
N ASN A 147 -3.09 4.04 -0.12
CA ASN A 147 -4.45 3.51 -0.23
C ASN A 147 -5.36 4.63 -0.71
N CYS A 148 -5.63 4.70 -2.02
CA CYS A 148 -6.64 5.59 -2.55
C CYS A 148 -8.03 5.02 -2.23
N LYS A 149 -8.86 5.79 -1.52
CA LYS A 149 -10.19 5.36 -1.08
C LYS A 149 -11.27 6.12 -1.82
N SER A 150 -12.28 5.39 -2.31
CA SER A 150 -13.54 6.01 -2.74
C SER A 150 -14.27 6.57 -1.52
N PRO A 151 -14.87 7.77 -1.59
CA PRO A 151 -15.71 8.30 -0.53
C PRO A 151 -17.06 7.56 -0.37
N ILE A 152 -17.39 6.66 -1.30
CA ILE A 152 -18.65 5.91 -1.36
C ILE A 152 -18.37 4.44 -1.08
N GLY A 153 -18.35 4.10 0.17
CA GLY A 153 -18.41 2.74 0.68
C GLY A 153 -18.83 2.84 2.13
N GLU A 154 -19.68 1.92 2.60
CA GLU A 154 -20.16 1.85 3.98
C GLU A 154 -19.00 1.66 4.98
N CYS A 155 -18.04 2.56 5.00
CA CYS A 155 -17.11 2.67 6.10
C CYS A 155 -17.72 3.58 7.15
N LEU A 156 -18.70 3.07 7.87
CA LEU A 156 -19.17 3.59 9.15
C LEU A 156 -18.12 3.47 10.26
N THR A 157 -16.91 3.15 9.96
CA THR A 157 -15.75 3.34 10.85
C THR A 157 -15.12 4.70 10.57
N LEU A 158 -15.77 5.64 11.07
CA LEU A 158 -15.58 7.02 11.46
C LEU A 158 -14.17 7.37 11.95
N LEU A 159 -13.19 7.32 11.08
CA LEU A 159 -12.13 8.31 11.09
C LEU A 159 -12.07 8.86 9.66
N PRO A 160 -12.38 10.13 9.46
CA PRO A 160 -11.99 10.79 8.25
C PRO A 160 -10.47 10.83 8.25
N LEU A 161 -9.81 9.84 7.65
CA LEU A 161 -8.44 9.99 7.21
C LEU A 161 -8.48 11.07 6.14
N ARG A 162 -8.30 12.30 6.57
CA ARG A 162 -8.52 13.50 5.73
C ARG A 162 -7.24 13.95 5.05
N TYR A 163 -6.12 13.26 5.28
CA TYR A 163 -4.85 13.62 4.68
C TYR A 163 -4.37 12.56 3.70
N LEU A 164 -3.85 13.02 2.60
CA LEU A 164 -3.04 12.20 1.72
C LEU A 164 -1.82 11.75 2.54
N SER A 165 -1.73 10.48 2.85
CA SER A 165 -0.59 9.92 3.55
C SER A 165 -0.05 8.73 2.77
N ILE A 166 1.20 8.85 2.31
CA ILE A 166 1.96 7.72 1.82
C ILE A 166 2.57 7.05 3.03
N GLN A 167 2.24 5.79 3.23
CA GLN A 167 2.84 5.00 4.28
C GLN A 167 4.13 4.40 3.77
N VAL A 168 5.21 4.59 4.50
CA VAL A 168 6.51 4.02 4.18
C VAL A 168 6.83 2.96 5.23
N ALA A 169 7.01 1.73 4.80
CA ALA A 169 7.29 0.61 5.67
C ALA A 169 8.60 -0.08 5.26
N ILE A 170 9.29 -0.63 6.24
CA ILE A 170 10.44 -1.49 5.99
C ILE A 170 9.94 -2.78 5.37
N THR A 171 10.60 -3.25 4.32
CA THR A 171 10.47 -4.64 3.92
C THR A 171 10.96 -5.50 5.07
N ALA A 172 10.14 -6.44 5.50
CA ALA A 172 10.49 -7.33 6.60
C ALA A 172 11.89 -7.92 6.44
N GLU A 173 12.51 -8.20 7.59
CA GLU A 173 13.87 -8.68 7.73
C GLU A 173 14.36 -9.53 6.56
N PRO A 174 15.61 -9.35 6.11
CA PRO A 174 16.18 -10.15 5.04
C PRO A 174 16.10 -11.61 5.49
N VAL A 175 15.17 -12.31 4.91
CA VAL A 175 15.19 -13.75 5.04
C VAL A 175 16.29 -14.23 4.11
N ASN A 176 17.10 -15.17 4.58
CA ASN A 176 18.32 -15.75 4.03
C ASN A 176 18.38 -16.11 2.52
N SER A 177 17.49 -15.55 1.69
CA SER A 177 17.41 -15.80 0.24
C SER A 177 18.14 -14.78 -0.63
N GLY A 178 18.72 -13.72 -0.06
CA GLY A 178 19.41 -12.68 -0.86
C GLY A 178 18.51 -11.79 -1.73
N GLU A 179 17.21 -12.06 -1.78
CA GLU A 179 16.25 -11.27 -2.54
C GLU A 179 15.53 -10.26 -1.62
N ASP A 180 15.60 -8.99 -1.97
CA ASP A 180 15.15 -7.86 -1.16
C ASP A 180 13.91 -7.21 -1.76
N GLY A 181 12.85 -7.10 -0.99
CA GLY A 181 11.63 -6.40 -1.38
C GLY A 181 10.35 -7.11 -0.96
N PRO A 182 9.18 -6.47 -1.13
CA PRO A 182 7.90 -7.14 -0.94
C PRO A 182 7.67 -8.19 -2.03
N PRO A 183 6.87 -9.23 -1.80
CA PRO A 183 6.61 -10.30 -2.78
C PRO A 183 6.25 -9.84 -4.19
N ILE A 184 5.43 -8.81 -4.33
CA ILE A 184 5.06 -8.25 -5.65
C ILE A 184 6.28 -7.70 -6.40
N GLU A 185 7.23 -7.08 -5.69
CA GLU A 185 8.47 -6.57 -6.26
C GLU A 185 9.36 -7.69 -6.80
N LEU A 186 9.49 -8.78 -6.02
CA LEU A 186 10.28 -9.95 -6.45
C LEU A 186 9.70 -10.59 -7.71
N LEU A 187 8.38 -10.63 -7.80
CA LEU A 187 7.69 -11.10 -9.00
C LEU A 187 7.96 -10.18 -10.20
N ALA A 188 7.84 -8.85 -10.00
CA ALA A 188 8.06 -7.87 -11.05
C ALA A 188 9.51 -7.93 -11.60
N ARG A 189 10.51 -8.12 -10.74
CA ARG A 189 11.93 -8.28 -11.14
C ARG A 189 12.15 -9.47 -12.07
N ARG A 190 11.47 -10.60 -11.80
CA ARG A 190 11.57 -11.84 -12.58
C ARG A 190 10.82 -11.77 -13.92
N THR A 191 9.90 -10.81 -14.06
CA THR A 191 9.10 -10.66 -15.27
C THR A 191 9.97 -10.12 -16.42
N ARG A 192 10.05 -10.88 -17.52
CA ARG A 192 10.73 -10.44 -18.75
C ARG A 192 9.86 -9.47 -19.51
N LEU A 193 10.43 -8.35 -19.91
CA LEU A 193 9.75 -7.30 -20.65
C LEU A 193 10.29 -7.20 -22.07
N GLU A 194 9.38 -7.09 -23.03
CA GLU A 194 9.71 -6.77 -24.43
C GLU A 194 10.09 -5.29 -24.58
N HIS A 195 9.40 -4.41 -23.82
CA HIS A 195 9.60 -2.97 -23.79
C HIS A 195 9.78 -2.50 -22.35
N GLN A 196 10.90 -1.87 -22.04
CA GLN A 196 11.22 -1.43 -20.67
C GLN A 196 10.58 -0.09 -20.31
N ASP A 197 10.14 0.66 -21.29
CA ASP A 197 9.57 2.01 -21.18
C ASP A 197 8.03 2.04 -21.17
N ARG A 198 7.39 0.88 -20.99
CA ARG A 198 5.93 0.74 -20.99
C ARG A 198 5.43 0.01 -19.76
N PRO A 199 4.21 0.33 -19.30
CA PRO A 199 3.53 -0.47 -18.30
C PRO A 199 3.34 -1.93 -18.72
N PHE A 200 3.34 -2.82 -17.75
CA PHE A 200 3.07 -4.24 -17.92
C PHE A 200 2.19 -4.77 -16.79
N SER A 201 1.58 -5.93 -17.00
CA SER A 201 0.78 -6.63 -16.00
C SER A 201 1.50 -7.88 -15.51
N LEU A 202 1.35 -8.19 -14.22
CA LEU A 202 1.88 -9.40 -13.61
C LEU A 202 0.87 -10.55 -13.83
N THR A 203 1.06 -11.30 -14.91
CA THR A 203 0.11 -12.34 -15.36
C THR A 203 0.02 -13.54 -14.42
N GLN A 204 0.96 -13.70 -13.51
CA GLN A 204 0.94 -14.73 -12.48
C GLN A 204 -0.02 -14.41 -11.32
N LEU A 205 -0.45 -13.14 -11.21
CA LEU A 205 -1.40 -12.72 -10.18
C LEU A 205 -2.84 -12.95 -10.67
N PRO A 206 -3.72 -13.51 -9.82
CA PRO A 206 -5.13 -13.74 -10.18
C PRO A 206 -5.97 -12.45 -10.16
N TYR A 207 -5.36 -11.30 -9.87
CA TYR A 207 -6.00 -9.99 -9.84
C TYR A 207 -5.27 -9.01 -10.74
N ALA A 208 -5.98 -7.98 -11.19
CA ALA A 208 -5.41 -6.93 -12.02
C ALA A 208 -4.32 -6.15 -11.27
N SER A 209 -3.16 -6.04 -11.90
CA SER A 209 -2.01 -5.29 -11.39
C SER A 209 -1.29 -4.66 -12.57
N HIS A 210 -1.11 -3.34 -12.51
CA HIS A 210 -0.39 -2.58 -13.51
C HIS A 210 0.92 -2.10 -12.92
N THR A 211 2.02 -2.34 -13.60
CA THR A 211 3.38 -2.10 -13.11
C THR A 211 4.20 -1.31 -14.13
N TYR A 212 4.98 -0.36 -13.66
CA TYR A 212 5.98 0.35 -14.47
C TYR A 212 7.37 0.09 -13.89
N ARG A 213 8.33 -0.30 -14.72
CA ARG A 213 9.71 -0.52 -14.32
C ARG A 213 10.52 0.75 -14.53
N PHE A 214 11.18 1.20 -13.47
CA PHE A 214 12.06 2.36 -13.54
C PHE A 214 13.42 2.02 -14.17
N PRO A 215 14.04 2.98 -14.88
CA PRO A 215 15.43 2.85 -15.29
C PRO A 215 16.36 2.67 -14.08
N SER A 216 17.35 1.79 -14.17
CA SER A 216 18.26 1.50 -13.05
C SER A 216 19.04 2.71 -12.53
N HIS A 217 19.19 3.73 -13.36
CA HIS A 217 19.89 4.98 -13.04
C HIS A 217 18.96 6.11 -12.57
N LEU A 218 17.66 5.83 -12.40
CA LEU A 218 16.68 6.82 -11.90
C LEU A 218 17.13 7.54 -10.63
N PRO A 219 17.78 6.89 -9.63
CA PRO A 219 18.25 7.58 -8.42
C PRO A 219 19.28 8.68 -8.65
N THR A 220 19.83 8.78 -9.87
CA THR A 220 20.85 9.78 -10.26
C THR A 220 20.28 10.87 -11.15
N TYR A 221 19.00 10.86 -11.45
CA TYR A 221 18.36 11.87 -12.28
C TYR A 221 18.34 13.24 -11.59
N ALA A 222 18.41 14.30 -12.40
CA ALA A 222 18.10 15.64 -11.94
C ALA A 222 16.63 15.73 -11.47
N PRO A 223 16.31 16.58 -10.50
CA PRO A 223 14.97 16.66 -9.91
C PRO A 223 13.84 16.77 -10.94
N GLU A 224 13.96 17.63 -11.92
CA GLU A 224 12.98 17.84 -12.99
C GLU A 224 12.74 16.58 -13.83
N HIS A 225 13.80 15.84 -14.18
CA HIS A 225 13.68 14.59 -14.93
C HIS A 225 13.10 13.47 -14.06
N LEU A 226 13.42 13.44 -12.76
CA LEU A 226 12.85 12.50 -11.81
C LEU A 226 11.34 12.72 -11.67
N GLU A 227 10.93 13.98 -11.51
CA GLU A 227 9.51 14.34 -11.40
C GLU A 227 8.74 13.96 -12.65
N SER A 228 9.23 14.35 -13.84
CA SER A 228 8.61 14.03 -15.12
C SER A 228 8.41 12.53 -15.29
N LEU A 229 9.44 11.72 -15.02
CA LEU A 229 9.35 10.27 -15.19
C LEU A 229 8.37 9.64 -14.20
N LEU A 230 8.42 10.03 -12.93
CA LEU A 230 7.49 9.49 -11.91
C LEU A 230 6.04 9.88 -12.21
N ALA A 231 5.81 11.12 -12.64
CA ALA A 231 4.48 11.61 -13.02
C ALA A 231 3.96 10.87 -14.26
N ASP A 232 4.77 10.73 -15.31
CA ASP A 232 4.39 10.03 -16.53
C ASP A 232 4.09 8.56 -16.27
N ALA A 233 4.92 7.87 -15.47
CA ALA A 233 4.70 6.48 -15.07
C ALA A 233 3.39 6.33 -14.29
N PHE A 234 3.13 7.22 -13.33
CA PHE A 234 1.91 7.20 -12.54
C PHE A 234 0.67 7.44 -13.40
N LEU A 235 0.69 8.41 -14.31
CA LEU A 235 -0.44 8.72 -15.18
C LEU A 235 -0.77 7.56 -16.14
N GLN A 236 0.26 6.92 -16.72
CA GLN A 236 0.05 5.74 -17.57
C GLN A 236 -0.60 4.59 -16.79
N LEU A 237 -0.12 4.32 -15.57
CA LEU A 237 -0.69 3.28 -14.72
C LEU A 237 -2.10 3.64 -14.23
N LEU A 238 -2.36 4.91 -13.94
CA LEU A 238 -3.68 5.38 -13.53
C LEU A 238 -4.71 5.22 -14.66
N ASP A 239 -4.33 5.53 -15.90
CA ASP A 239 -5.20 5.34 -17.07
C ASP A 239 -5.57 3.86 -17.26
N LEU A 240 -4.60 2.96 -17.18
CA LEU A 240 -4.84 1.51 -17.22
C LEU A 240 -5.74 1.04 -16.07
N THR A 241 -5.50 1.56 -14.86
CA THR A 241 -6.29 1.24 -13.66
C THR A 241 -7.74 1.67 -13.83
N ILE A 242 -7.97 2.90 -14.30
CA ILE A 242 -9.32 3.43 -14.57
C ILE A 242 -9.99 2.65 -15.70
N SER A 243 -9.24 2.32 -16.76
CA SER A 243 -9.75 1.49 -17.85
C SER A 243 -10.22 0.12 -17.35
N THR A 244 -9.40 -0.55 -16.51
CA THR A 244 -9.76 -1.84 -15.90
C THR A 244 -11.04 -1.72 -15.06
N ILE A 245 -11.15 -0.68 -14.25
CA ILE A 245 -12.35 -0.43 -13.42
C ILE A 245 -13.60 -0.23 -14.29
N ARG A 246 -13.50 0.50 -15.39
CA ARG A 246 -14.63 0.78 -16.28
C ARG A 246 -15.14 -0.46 -17.04
N HIS A 247 -14.29 -1.45 -17.19
CA HIS A 247 -14.66 -2.73 -17.83
C HIS A 247 -15.29 -3.72 -16.86
N ASP A 248 -15.28 -3.48 -15.56
CA ASP A 248 -15.98 -4.33 -14.58
C ASP A 248 -17.43 -3.81 -14.40
N PRO A 249 -18.46 -4.55 -14.90
CA PRO A 249 -19.85 -4.12 -14.82
C PRO A 249 -20.38 -4.07 -13.39
N ASP A 250 -19.77 -4.82 -12.48
CA ASP A 250 -20.15 -4.93 -11.07
C ASP A 250 -19.34 -3.98 -10.18
N TYR A 251 -18.55 -3.07 -10.76
CA TYR A 251 -17.81 -2.10 -9.96
C TYR A 251 -18.75 -1.12 -9.27
N PRO A 252 -18.60 -0.87 -7.94
CA PRO A 252 -19.47 0.05 -7.22
C PRO A 252 -19.46 1.46 -7.83
N THR A 253 -20.62 2.09 -7.87
CA THR A 253 -20.72 3.49 -8.32
C THR A 253 -19.90 4.39 -7.39
N GLY A 254 -19.12 5.31 -7.95
CA GLY A 254 -18.31 6.27 -7.18
C GLY A 254 -16.96 6.55 -7.81
N SER A 255 -16.07 7.15 -7.03
CA SER A 255 -14.70 7.42 -7.46
C SER A 255 -13.88 6.12 -7.52
N PRO A 256 -12.96 6.00 -8.49
CA PRO A 256 -12.06 4.86 -8.57
C PRO A 256 -11.28 4.65 -7.27
N SER A 257 -11.16 3.40 -6.84
CA SER A 257 -10.37 3.02 -5.67
C SER A 257 -9.21 2.12 -6.13
N TYR A 258 -8.01 2.40 -5.65
CA TYR A 258 -6.81 1.65 -6.01
C TYR A 258 -5.76 1.73 -4.92
N ASN A 259 -4.78 0.85 -5.01
CA ASN A 259 -3.60 0.87 -4.15
C ASN A 259 -2.37 1.17 -4.99
N VAL A 260 -1.42 1.89 -4.40
CA VAL A 260 -0.12 2.17 -5.00
C VAL A 260 0.95 1.51 -4.15
N ILE A 261 1.94 0.89 -4.80
CA ILE A 261 3.15 0.39 -4.16
C ILE A 261 4.33 0.96 -4.93
N LEU A 262 5.20 1.65 -4.21
CA LEU A 262 6.39 2.30 -4.75
C LEU A 262 7.65 1.65 -4.18
N THR A 263 8.50 1.17 -5.05
CA THR A 263 9.84 0.68 -4.74
C THR A 263 10.90 1.52 -5.46
N LEU A 264 12.15 1.19 -5.31
CA LEU A 264 13.22 1.84 -6.08
C LEU A 264 13.23 1.43 -7.56
N GLU A 265 12.66 0.28 -7.90
CA GLU A 265 12.71 -0.29 -9.24
C GLU A 265 11.37 -0.28 -9.96
N HIS A 266 10.25 -0.24 -9.22
CA HIS A 266 8.92 -0.33 -9.80
C HIS A 266 7.90 0.58 -9.11
N LEU A 267 6.90 0.99 -9.89
CA LEU A 267 5.65 1.56 -9.43
C LEU A 267 4.51 0.62 -9.81
N HIS A 268 3.69 0.23 -8.82
CA HIS A 268 2.54 -0.65 -9.04
C HIS A 268 1.25 0.09 -8.69
N LEU A 269 0.24 -0.01 -9.55
CA LEU A 269 -1.13 0.39 -9.28
C LEU A 269 -2.05 -0.82 -9.41
N ILE A 270 -2.84 -1.04 -8.36
CA ILE A 270 -3.74 -2.18 -8.25
C ILE A 270 -5.16 -1.67 -8.04
N PRO A 271 -6.08 -1.86 -9.02
CA PRO A 271 -7.48 -1.49 -8.86
C PRO A 271 -8.11 -2.29 -7.74
N ARG A 272 -8.94 -1.62 -6.91
CA ARG A 272 -9.58 -2.24 -5.76
C ARG A 272 -11.09 -1.99 -5.79
N LYS A 273 -11.87 -3.04 -5.57
CA LYS A 273 -13.33 -3.02 -5.56
C LYS A 273 -13.90 -2.91 -4.13
N LEU A 274 -13.32 -3.66 -3.18
CA LEU A 274 -13.78 -3.76 -1.79
C LEU A 274 -12.64 -3.49 -0.80
N GLU A 275 -12.97 -3.11 0.43
CA GLU A 275 -12.00 -2.96 1.53
C GLU A 275 -11.80 -4.25 2.33
N ASN A 276 -12.86 -5.05 2.43
CA ASN A 276 -12.86 -6.26 3.24
C ASN A 276 -13.25 -7.46 2.38
N TYR A 277 -12.55 -8.54 2.58
CA TYR A 277 -12.93 -9.86 2.13
C TYR A 277 -13.71 -10.55 3.22
N VAL A 278 -14.79 -11.25 2.88
CA VAL A 278 -15.52 -12.09 3.82
C VAL A 278 -15.01 -13.52 3.64
N LEU A 279 -14.35 -14.05 4.65
CA LEU A 279 -13.84 -15.41 4.65
C LEU A 279 -15.04 -16.39 4.57
N ALA A 280 -15.03 -17.26 3.57
CA ALA A 280 -16.18 -18.12 3.26
C ALA A 280 -16.47 -19.13 4.39
N GLU A 281 -15.40 -19.60 5.06
CA GLU A 281 -15.51 -20.62 6.11
C GLU A 281 -15.98 -20.04 7.44
N SER A 282 -15.43 -18.89 7.87
CA SER A 282 -15.73 -18.30 9.18
C SER A 282 -16.76 -17.18 9.14
N GLY A 283 -16.98 -16.55 7.98
CA GLY A 283 -17.78 -15.34 7.85
C GLY A 283 -17.10 -14.07 8.37
N ASP A 284 -15.86 -14.16 8.84
CA ASP A 284 -15.10 -13.04 9.35
C ASP A 284 -14.69 -12.08 8.23
N LYS A 285 -14.61 -10.79 8.58
CA LYS A 285 -14.12 -9.76 7.66
C LYS A 285 -12.63 -9.58 7.81
N LEU A 286 -11.90 -9.87 6.72
CA LEU A 286 -10.48 -9.63 6.58
C LEU A 286 -10.25 -8.33 5.82
N SER A 287 -9.64 -7.33 6.47
CA SER A 287 -9.32 -6.05 5.83
C SER A 287 -8.08 -6.19 4.95
N VAL A 288 -8.19 -5.80 3.69
CA VAL A 288 -7.10 -5.81 2.72
C VAL A 288 -6.77 -4.38 2.30
N ASN A 289 -5.49 -4.05 2.32
CA ASN A 289 -4.95 -2.77 1.92
C ASN A 289 -3.74 -2.97 0.99
N ALA A 290 -3.00 -1.90 0.69
CA ALA A 290 -1.81 -1.98 -0.17
C ALA A 290 -0.75 -2.96 0.34
N LEU A 291 -0.61 -3.17 1.66
CA LEU A 291 0.31 -4.20 2.20
C LEU A 291 -0.11 -5.61 1.77
N GLY A 292 -1.41 -5.92 1.79
CA GLY A 292 -1.91 -7.20 1.29
C GLY A 292 -1.54 -7.42 -0.17
N TYR A 293 -1.73 -6.41 -1.02
CA TYR A 293 -1.34 -6.46 -2.43
C TYR A 293 0.18 -6.46 -2.65
N ALA A 294 0.95 -5.91 -1.72
CA ALA A 294 2.40 -6.07 -1.73
C ALA A 294 2.84 -7.53 -1.46
N GLY A 295 1.89 -8.40 -1.10
CA GLY A 295 2.10 -9.80 -0.75
C GLY A 295 2.27 -10.04 0.76
N MET A 296 1.89 -9.07 1.59
CA MET A 296 2.06 -9.09 3.05
C MET A 296 0.69 -9.00 3.73
N LEU A 297 0.00 -10.14 3.84
CA LEU A 297 -1.34 -10.20 4.40
C LEU A 297 -1.30 -10.24 5.94
N LEU A 298 -2.13 -9.44 6.60
CA LEU A 298 -2.20 -9.34 8.04
C LEU A 298 -3.43 -10.06 8.57
N VAL A 299 -3.25 -10.99 9.49
CA VAL A 299 -4.30 -11.75 10.17
C VAL A 299 -4.21 -11.57 11.68
N LYS A 300 -5.35 -11.65 12.36
CA LYS A 300 -5.47 -11.33 13.79
C LYS A 300 -5.58 -12.55 14.71
N SER A 301 -5.81 -13.75 14.16
CA SER A 301 -5.89 -14.98 14.96
C SER A 301 -5.31 -16.18 14.24
N ALA A 302 -4.99 -17.23 14.99
CA ALA A 302 -4.52 -18.50 14.44
C ALA A 302 -5.61 -19.18 13.57
N GLU A 303 -6.88 -19.05 13.94
CA GLU A 303 -8.01 -19.56 13.17
C GLU A 303 -8.11 -18.84 11.83
N GLU A 304 -8.07 -17.50 11.84
CA GLU A 304 -8.08 -16.67 10.62
C GLU A 304 -6.88 -17.01 9.72
N PHE A 305 -5.71 -17.23 10.32
CA PHE A 305 -4.50 -17.64 9.62
C PHE A 305 -4.68 -18.95 8.83
N GLU A 306 -5.24 -19.98 9.48
CA GLU A 306 -5.49 -21.27 8.83
C GLU A 306 -6.59 -21.19 7.76
N VAL A 307 -7.62 -20.36 7.97
CA VAL A 307 -8.66 -20.13 6.97
C VAL A 307 -8.07 -19.43 5.74
N VAL A 308 -7.24 -18.41 5.93
CA VAL A 308 -6.55 -17.71 4.83
C VAL A 308 -5.70 -18.66 3.99
N LYS A 309 -4.97 -19.59 4.62
CA LYS A 309 -4.17 -20.59 3.89
C LYS A 309 -5.04 -21.54 3.06
N ARG A 310 -6.19 -21.96 3.59
CA ARG A 310 -7.12 -22.84 2.86
C ARG A 310 -7.85 -22.13 1.72
N GLU A 311 -8.25 -20.88 1.94
CA GLU A 311 -8.94 -20.09 0.91
C GLU A 311 -7.98 -19.54 -0.16
N THR A 312 -6.70 -19.51 0.11
CA THR A 312 -5.59 -18.95 -0.67
C THR A 312 -5.55 -17.42 -0.71
N VAL A 313 -4.34 -16.88 -0.60
CA VAL A 313 -4.11 -15.42 -0.61
C VAL A 313 -4.53 -14.82 -1.95
N GLY A 314 -4.20 -15.48 -3.05
CA GLY A 314 -4.57 -15.03 -4.40
C GLY A 314 -6.08 -14.87 -4.58
N LYS A 315 -6.89 -15.83 -4.10
CA LYS A 315 -8.36 -15.76 -4.14
C LYS A 315 -8.90 -14.60 -3.31
N ILE A 316 -8.34 -14.39 -2.12
CA ILE A 316 -8.71 -13.29 -1.22
C ILE A 316 -8.44 -11.94 -1.89
N LEU A 317 -7.23 -11.74 -2.44
CA LEU A 317 -6.85 -10.50 -3.11
C LEU A 317 -7.68 -10.23 -4.36
N ARG A 318 -7.99 -11.28 -5.15
CA ARG A 318 -8.92 -11.19 -6.28
C ARG A 318 -10.33 -10.78 -5.84
N GLY A 319 -10.81 -11.35 -4.72
CA GLY A 319 -12.15 -11.07 -4.20
C GLY A 319 -12.39 -9.63 -3.75
N VAL A 320 -11.33 -8.89 -3.39
CA VAL A 320 -11.40 -7.46 -3.04
C VAL A 320 -10.86 -6.56 -4.16
N GLY A 321 -10.10 -7.11 -5.12
CA GLY A 321 -9.61 -6.46 -6.32
C GLY A 321 -10.53 -6.65 -7.52
N LEU A 322 -9.92 -6.65 -8.69
CA LEU A 322 -10.55 -7.01 -9.95
C LEU A 322 -9.79 -8.19 -10.57
N ALA A 323 -10.47 -9.01 -11.37
CA ALA A 323 -9.83 -10.11 -12.07
C ALA A 323 -8.75 -9.59 -13.04
N SER A 324 -7.68 -10.35 -13.24
CA SER A 324 -6.70 -10.03 -14.27
C SER A 324 -7.29 -10.22 -15.67
N VAL A 325 -6.80 -9.45 -16.63
CA VAL A 325 -7.25 -9.59 -18.04
C VAL A 325 -6.98 -11.01 -18.54
N HIS A 326 -5.89 -11.63 -18.13
CA HIS A 326 -5.53 -12.99 -18.50
C HIS A 326 -6.56 -14.01 -17.98
N GLU A 327 -7.01 -13.89 -16.73
CA GLU A 327 -8.05 -14.77 -16.18
C GLU A 327 -9.39 -14.59 -16.89
N LEU A 328 -9.79 -13.36 -17.20
CA LEU A 328 -11.01 -13.10 -17.96
C LEU A 328 -10.97 -13.74 -19.34
N GLN A 329 -9.81 -13.76 -20.00
CA GLN A 329 -9.63 -14.44 -21.27
C GLN A 329 -9.73 -15.97 -21.14
N VAL A 330 -9.14 -16.54 -20.09
CA VAL A 330 -9.21 -17.99 -19.82
C VAL A 330 -10.64 -18.41 -19.48
N GLU A 331 -11.34 -17.65 -18.64
CA GLU A 331 -12.75 -17.89 -18.31
C GLU A 331 -13.67 -17.75 -19.54
N GLY A 332 -13.43 -16.75 -20.41
CA GLY A 332 -14.16 -16.55 -21.67
C GLY A 332 -13.98 -17.71 -22.64
N THR A 333 -12.76 -18.18 -22.83
CA THR A 333 -12.50 -19.36 -23.71
C THR A 333 -13.08 -20.65 -23.16
N ALA A 334 -13.19 -20.80 -21.83
CA ALA A 334 -13.83 -21.97 -21.21
C ALA A 334 -15.36 -21.97 -21.41
N GLN A 335 -15.98 -20.79 -21.50
CA GLN A 335 -17.43 -20.68 -21.81
C GLN A 335 -17.76 -20.85 -23.29
N GLU A 336 -16.81 -20.57 -24.18
CA GLU A 336 -16.97 -20.74 -25.63
C GLU A 336 -16.61 -22.14 -26.13
N ALA A 337 -16.23 -23.09 -25.27
CA ALA A 337 -15.99 -24.47 -25.67
C ALA A 337 -17.29 -25.06 -26.24
N PRO A 338 -17.35 -25.47 -27.51
CA PRO A 338 -18.60 -25.88 -28.14
C PRO A 338 -19.11 -27.15 -27.48
N LEU A 339 -20.43 -27.21 -27.30
CA LEU A 339 -21.17 -28.43 -27.10
C LEU A 339 -20.92 -29.34 -28.36
N ALA A 340 -19.77 -29.99 -28.38
CA ALA A 340 -19.49 -31.04 -29.36
C ALA A 340 -20.18 -32.29 -28.86
N GLY A 341 -21.31 -32.62 -29.50
CA GLY A 341 -21.88 -33.93 -29.39
C GLY A 341 -23.40 -33.99 -29.36
N LEU A 342 -24.04 -33.91 -30.51
CA LEU A 342 -25.18 -34.77 -30.86
C LEU A 342 -24.97 -35.26 -32.28
#